data_0298b611b413fa34c3eb71864cee231c
#
_entry.id   0298b611b413fa34c3eb71864cee231c
#
_cell.length_a   1.000
_cell.length_b   1.000
_cell.length_c   1.000
_cell.angle_alpha   90.00
_cell.angle_beta   90.00
_cell.angle_gamma   90.00
#
_symmetry.space_group_name_H-M   'P 1'
#
loop_
_entity.id
_entity.type
_entity.pdbx_description
1 polymer ?
#
loop_
_entity_poly.entity_id
_entity_poly.type
_entity_poly.pdbx_seq_one_letter_code
_entity_poly.pdbx_strand_id
1 'polypeptide(L)'
;GRMAVARGLPDSADARRRAAFSAVNRNKRSIVLNLKNEESQKILLKLCAEADVFLEGFRPGVVSRLGCDYETLHKLNPRLVYCSLSGYGQDGPYQNLVGHDINYISIGGALGGIGTPDGRPAIPNNIIADYAGGGLHAAVGVMGALLARNTTGEGQWVDIAMSDGVGYMLAAMLSEYFSQGVVPKPGAMVLNGAAPYYNVYKCKDGKYLSLGCIEPWFWTDLCTALDRKDLIEDQFNEDNWPRVIAELEQIFAQKDREEWWTMLESAGDVAVAKVYSIDEMVEDPQNIHRQMVIDVGEVNGETVRQVGFGPKLSATPGSVRSLGPIVGQHTKEILGEIGY
;
A
#
# COMPACT_ATOMS: atom_id res chain seq x y z
N GLY A 1 -10.56 -9.23 8.35
CA GLY A 1 -10.26 -10.16 9.43
C GLY A 1 -11.20 -10.06 10.62
N ARG A 2 -11.11 -9.03 11.46
CA ARG A 2 -11.88 -8.92 12.72
C ARG A 2 -13.41 -8.93 12.54
N MET A 3 -13.93 -8.29 11.49
CA MET A 3 -15.37 -8.29 11.24
C MET A 3 -15.94 -9.65 10.78
N ALA A 4 -15.15 -10.45 10.09
CA ALA A 4 -15.56 -11.79 9.67
C ALA A 4 -15.62 -12.77 10.85
N VAL A 5 -14.62 -12.71 11.75
CA VAL A 5 -14.58 -13.52 12.97
C VAL A 5 -15.70 -13.13 13.96
N ALA A 6 -15.95 -11.82 14.12
CA ALA A 6 -16.99 -11.33 15.02
C ALA A 6 -18.43 -11.68 14.56
N ARG A 7 -18.63 -11.99 13.27
CA ARG A 7 -19.95 -12.34 12.73
C ARG A 7 -20.19 -13.84 12.60
N GLY A 8 -19.22 -14.69 13.02
CA GLY A 8 -19.38 -16.13 13.00
C GLY A 8 -19.86 -16.65 11.63
N LEU A 9 -19.28 -16.17 10.52
CA LEU A 9 -19.71 -16.56 9.19
C LEU A 9 -19.46 -18.05 9.00
N PRO A 10 -20.52 -18.85 8.84
CA PRO A 10 -20.39 -20.28 8.61
C PRO A 10 -19.63 -20.54 7.30
N ASP A 11 -19.09 -21.74 7.17
CA ASP A 11 -18.60 -22.25 5.89
C ASP A 11 -19.77 -22.25 4.87
N SER A 12 -19.75 -21.29 3.97
CA SER A 12 -20.76 -21.08 2.93
C SER A 12 -20.08 -20.78 1.60
N ALA A 13 -20.80 -21.02 0.49
CA ALA A 13 -20.31 -20.72 -0.84
C ALA A 13 -19.85 -19.25 -0.96
N ASP A 14 -20.56 -18.32 -0.34
CA ASP A 14 -20.23 -16.90 -0.33
C ASP A 14 -18.98 -16.60 0.54
N ALA A 15 -18.81 -17.26 1.69
CA ALA A 15 -17.61 -17.14 2.51
C ALA A 15 -16.37 -17.65 1.76
N ARG A 16 -16.48 -18.81 1.09
CA ARG A 16 -15.41 -19.39 0.26
C ARG A 16 -15.07 -18.48 -0.90
N ARG A 17 -16.07 -17.93 -1.59
CA ARG A 17 -15.88 -16.97 -2.68
C ARG A 17 -15.10 -15.74 -2.20
N ARG A 18 -15.55 -15.08 -1.12
CA ARG A 18 -14.84 -13.92 -0.58
C ARG A 18 -13.42 -14.22 -0.13
N ALA A 19 -13.18 -15.38 0.46
CA ALA A 19 -11.84 -15.81 0.84
C ALA A 19 -10.95 -16.03 -0.38
N ALA A 20 -11.45 -16.68 -1.41
CA ALA A 20 -10.72 -16.98 -2.65
C ALA A 20 -10.27 -15.69 -3.38
N PHE A 21 -11.13 -14.67 -3.44
CA PHE A 21 -10.80 -13.38 -4.08
C PHE A 21 -9.88 -12.48 -3.22
N SER A 22 -9.58 -12.86 -1.97
CA SER A 22 -8.72 -12.08 -1.08
C SER A 22 -7.23 -12.29 -1.38
N ALA A 23 -6.65 -11.50 -2.27
CA ALA A 23 -5.24 -11.59 -2.66
C ALA A 23 -4.27 -11.48 -1.47
N VAL A 24 -4.62 -10.71 -0.44
CA VAL A 24 -3.80 -10.58 0.78
C VAL A 24 -3.79 -11.84 1.66
N ASN A 25 -4.63 -12.83 1.37
CA ASN A 25 -4.71 -14.09 2.13
C ASN A 25 -4.30 -15.34 1.33
N ARG A 26 -3.91 -15.18 0.07
CA ARG A 26 -3.37 -16.29 -0.74
C ARG A 26 -2.13 -16.91 -0.09
N ASN A 27 -1.87 -18.17 -0.36
CA ASN A 27 -0.76 -18.96 0.19
C ASN A 27 -0.75 -19.11 1.72
N LYS A 28 -1.87 -18.80 2.40
CA LYS A 28 -1.99 -18.94 3.85
C LYS A 28 -2.75 -20.19 4.23
N ARG A 29 -2.43 -20.73 5.38
CA ARG A 29 -3.25 -21.70 6.09
C ARG A 29 -3.95 -21.01 7.25
N SER A 30 -5.13 -21.45 7.63
CA SER A 30 -5.93 -20.84 8.70
C SER A 30 -6.21 -21.85 9.81
N ILE A 31 -5.78 -21.53 11.02
CA ILE A 31 -6.08 -22.24 12.25
C ILE A 31 -6.89 -21.35 13.19
N VAL A 32 -7.80 -21.93 13.96
CA VAL A 32 -8.56 -21.26 15.03
C VAL A 32 -8.12 -21.81 16.38
N LEU A 33 -7.62 -20.92 17.23
CA LEU A 33 -7.20 -21.21 18.60
C LEU A 33 -7.84 -20.19 19.55
N ASN A 34 -8.37 -20.65 20.68
CA ASN A 34 -8.80 -19.78 21.76
C ASN A 34 -7.62 -19.51 22.71
N LEU A 35 -6.85 -18.48 22.45
CA LEU A 35 -5.64 -18.15 23.23
C LEU A 35 -5.89 -17.77 24.70
N LYS A 36 -7.15 -17.73 25.16
CA LYS A 36 -7.49 -17.67 26.58
C LYS A 36 -7.43 -19.03 27.27
N ASN A 37 -7.30 -20.11 26.53
CA ASN A 37 -7.19 -21.49 26.99
C ASN A 37 -5.73 -21.92 26.96
N GLU A 38 -5.25 -22.53 28.05
CA GLU A 38 -3.86 -22.97 28.20
C GLU A 38 -3.40 -23.98 27.14
N GLU A 39 -4.26 -24.91 26.74
CA GLU A 39 -3.92 -25.89 25.67
C GLU A 39 -3.72 -25.18 24.32
N SER A 40 -4.54 -24.19 24.02
CA SER A 40 -4.37 -23.37 22.82
C SER A 40 -3.09 -22.53 22.85
N GLN A 41 -2.68 -22.05 24.03
CA GLN A 41 -1.38 -21.38 24.20
C GLN A 41 -0.22 -22.34 23.96
N LYS A 42 -0.27 -23.56 24.50
CA LYS A 42 0.76 -24.59 24.26
C LYS A 42 0.88 -24.93 22.76
N ILE A 43 -0.26 -25.03 22.06
CA ILE A 43 -0.28 -25.24 20.62
C ILE A 43 0.42 -24.09 19.88
N LEU A 44 0.10 -22.83 20.25
CA LEU A 44 0.76 -21.67 19.66
C LEU A 44 2.27 -21.67 19.91
N LEU A 45 2.70 -21.94 21.15
CA LEU A 45 4.13 -22.02 21.50
C LEU A 45 4.84 -23.12 20.69
N LYS A 46 4.20 -24.27 20.49
CA LYS A 46 4.74 -25.36 19.67
C LYS A 46 4.94 -24.95 18.21
N LEU A 47 4.00 -24.20 17.64
CA LEU A 47 4.14 -23.65 16.30
C LEU A 47 5.27 -22.59 16.24
N CYS A 48 5.39 -21.73 17.25
CA CYS A 48 6.42 -20.70 17.31
C CYS A 48 7.84 -21.25 17.51
N ALA A 49 7.97 -22.42 18.13
CA ALA A 49 9.27 -23.07 18.34
C ALA A 49 10.00 -23.40 17.02
N GLU A 50 9.26 -23.64 15.93
CA GLU A 50 9.79 -23.98 14.61
C GLU A 50 9.60 -22.86 13.58
N ALA A 51 8.95 -21.75 13.96
CA ALA A 51 8.69 -20.65 13.03
C ALA A 51 9.94 -19.80 12.80
N ASP A 52 10.08 -19.27 11.59
CA ASP A 52 11.08 -18.24 11.26
C ASP A 52 10.65 -16.85 11.69
N VAL A 53 9.34 -16.58 11.58
CA VAL A 53 8.75 -15.26 11.83
C VAL A 53 7.44 -15.40 12.58
N PHE A 54 7.27 -14.63 13.64
CA PHE A 54 5.98 -14.41 14.27
C PHE A 54 5.56 -12.96 14.04
N LEU A 55 4.37 -12.75 13.47
CA LEU A 55 3.82 -11.40 13.23
C LEU A 55 2.48 -11.26 13.94
N GLU A 56 2.34 -10.17 14.69
CA GLU A 56 1.09 -9.85 15.36
C GLU A 56 0.69 -8.39 15.10
N GLY A 57 -0.61 -8.10 15.20
CA GLY A 57 -1.18 -6.76 15.00
C GLY A 57 -2.16 -6.40 16.13
N PHE A 58 -1.89 -6.83 17.35
CA PHE A 58 -2.69 -6.48 18.51
C PHE A 58 -2.28 -5.10 19.06
N ARG A 59 -3.09 -4.56 19.96
CA ARG A 59 -2.68 -3.40 20.74
C ARG A 59 -1.54 -3.78 21.68
N PRO A 60 -0.62 -2.84 22.00
CA PRO A 60 0.45 -3.09 22.95
C PRO A 60 -0.04 -3.74 24.24
N GLY A 61 0.72 -4.70 24.75
CA GLY A 61 0.42 -5.45 25.98
C GLY A 61 -0.64 -6.56 25.84
N VAL A 62 -1.30 -6.71 24.72
CA VAL A 62 -2.27 -7.84 24.54
C VAL A 62 -1.54 -9.17 24.45
N VAL A 63 -0.46 -9.24 23.69
CA VAL A 63 0.33 -10.48 23.48
C VAL A 63 0.95 -10.98 24.77
N SER A 64 1.35 -10.11 25.69
CA SER A 64 1.88 -10.49 27.02
C SER A 64 0.81 -11.20 27.85
N ARG A 65 -0.44 -10.71 27.81
CA ARG A 65 -1.56 -11.39 28.49
C ARG A 65 -1.94 -12.72 27.86
N LEU A 66 -1.55 -12.94 26.60
CA LEU A 66 -1.78 -14.19 25.86
C LEU A 66 -0.60 -15.15 25.93
N GLY A 67 0.51 -14.77 26.58
CA GLY A 67 1.71 -15.60 26.75
C GLY A 67 2.51 -15.79 25.45
N CYS A 68 2.44 -14.83 24.52
CA CYS A 68 3.15 -14.88 23.25
C CYS A 68 3.83 -13.53 22.90
N ASP A 69 4.33 -12.82 23.92
CA ASP A 69 5.18 -11.65 23.73
C ASP A 69 6.59 -12.03 23.29
N TYR A 70 7.36 -11.01 22.89
CA TYR A 70 8.72 -11.19 22.37
C TYR A 70 9.61 -11.95 23.37
N GLU A 71 9.63 -11.55 24.64
CA GLU A 71 10.47 -12.16 25.67
C GLU A 71 10.16 -13.66 25.86
N THR A 72 8.87 -14.02 25.81
CA THR A 72 8.43 -15.40 25.94
C THR A 72 8.85 -16.22 24.71
N LEU A 73 8.60 -15.70 23.51
CA LEU A 73 8.88 -16.44 22.28
C LEU A 73 10.38 -16.47 21.95
N HIS A 74 11.14 -15.43 22.28
CA HIS A 74 12.59 -15.40 22.08
C HIS A 74 13.33 -16.42 22.96
N LYS A 75 12.88 -16.61 24.21
CA LYS A 75 13.41 -17.67 25.08
C LYS A 75 13.15 -19.07 24.52
N LEU A 76 11.98 -19.25 23.89
CA LEU A 76 11.61 -20.53 23.28
C LEU A 76 12.38 -20.78 21.98
N ASN A 77 12.52 -19.78 21.15
CA ASN A 77 13.18 -19.82 19.84
C ASN A 77 14.02 -18.55 19.63
N PRO A 78 15.30 -18.55 20.04
CA PRO A 78 16.19 -17.38 19.89
C PRO A 78 16.42 -16.94 18.44
N ARG A 79 16.07 -17.79 17.48
CA ARG A 79 16.16 -17.47 16.05
C ARG A 79 14.91 -16.83 15.47
N LEU A 80 13.83 -16.74 16.26
CA LEU A 80 12.56 -16.18 15.81
C LEU A 80 12.70 -14.67 15.55
N VAL A 81 12.29 -14.23 14.37
CA VAL A 81 12.05 -12.81 14.10
C VAL A 81 10.62 -12.48 14.56
N TYR A 82 10.50 -11.62 15.55
CA TYR A 82 9.23 -11.21 16.11
C TYR A 82 8.84 -9.84 15.56
N CYS A 83 7.71 -9.72 14.85
CA CYS A 83 7.24 -8.47 14.29
C CYS A 83 5.93 -8.03 14.93
N SER A 84 5.96 -6.88 15.61
CA SER A 84 4.77 -6.17 16.07
C SER A 84 4.38 -5.10 15.07
N LEU A 85 3.15 -5.13 14.56
CA LEU A 85 2.61 -4.13 13.66
C LEU A 85 1.47 -3.36 14.35
N SER A 86 1.69 -2.10 14.65
CA SER A 86 0.73 -1.25 15.37
C SER A 86 0.51 0.10 14.68
N GLY A 87 -0.45 0.90 15.19
CA GLY A 87 -0.72 2.23 14.65
C GLY A 87 0.36 3.24 14.98
N TYR A 88 0.83 3.23 16.24
CA TYR A 88 1.71 4.28 16.79
C TYR A 88 2.97 3.74 17.49
N GLY A 89 3.30 2.45 17.31
CA GLY A 89 4.44 1.81 17.97
C GLY A 89 4.06 1.11 19.28
N GLN A 90 5.04 0.41 19.84
CA GLN A 90 4.88 -0.37 21.06
C GLN A 90 5.14 0.46 22.33
N ASP A 91 5.64 1.68 22.18
CA ASP A 91 5.91 2.63 23.27
C ASP A 91 5.44 4.06 22.90
N GLY A 92 5.84 5.02 23.72
CA GLY A 92 5.54 6.44 23.51
C GLY A 92 4.12 6.87 23.94
N PRO A 93 3.83 8.18 23.84
CA PRO A 93 2.60 8.77 24.40
C PRO A 93 1.32 8.29 23.71
N TYR A 94 1.41 7.78 22.49
CA TYR A 94 0.26 7.36 21.67
C TYR A 94 0.07 5.84 21.58
N GLN A 95 0.92 5.02 22.23
CA GLN A 95 0.84 3.56 22.17
C GLN A 95 -0.56 2.98 22.44
N ASN A 96 -1.34 3.64 23.30
CA ASN A 96 -2.68 3.19 23.67
C ASN A 96 -3.81 3.85 22.88
N LEU A 97 -3.50 4.79 21.98
CA LEU A 97 -4.52 5.41 21.14
C LEU A 97 -5.09 4.42 20.13
N VAL A 98 -6.37 4.61 19.85
CA VAL A 98 -7.06 3.86 18.80
C VAL A 98 -7.01 4.65 17.50
N GLY A 99 -6.94 3.94 16.37
CA GLY A 99 -6.93 4.59 15.06
C GLY A 99 -7.12 3.59 13.93
N HIS A 100 -7.21 4.16 12.76
CA HIS A 100 -7.18 3.52 11.45
C HIS A 100 -6.24 4.32 10.55
N ASP A 101 -6.03 3.89 9.30
CA ASP A 101 -5.15 4.54 8.33
C ASP A 101 -5.21 6.07 8.38
N ILE A 102 -6.42 6.64 8.30
CA ILE A 102 -6.62 8.10 8.32
C ILE A 102 -6.00 8.79 9.54
N ASN A 103 -6.02 8.15 10.71
CA ASN A 103 -5.44 8.71 11.92
C ASN A 103 -3.91 8.60 11.89
N TYR A 104 -3.38 7.50 11.35
CA TYR A 104 -1.94 7.27 11.25
C TYR A 104 -1.30 8.18 10.21
N ILE A 105 -1.96 8.41 9.04
CA ILE A 105 -1.48 9.38 8.04
C ILE A 105 -1.61 10.83 8.52
N SER A 106 -2.56 11.11 9.44
CA SER A 106 -2.69 12.45 10.04
C SER A 106 -1.51 12.75 10.96
N ILE A 107 -1.23 11.87 11.93
CA ILE A 107 -0.12 12.03 12.88
C ILE A 107 1.24 11.89 12.18
N GLY A 108 1.37 10.97 11.21
CA GLY A 108 2.57 10.80 10.40
C GLY A 108 2.81 11.94 9.41
N GLY A 109 1.90 12.92 9.27
CA GLY A 109 2.06 14.16 8.51
C GLY A 109 1.64 14.10 7.03
N ALA A 110 1.39 12.92 6.47
CA ALA A 110 1.08 12.80 5.03
C ALA A 110 -0.26 13.45 4.65
N LEU A 111 -1.30 13.30 5.48
CA LEU A 111 -2.62 13.83 5.17
C LEU A 111 -2.63 15.37 5.09
N GLY A 112 -1.75 16.03 5.83
CA GLY A 112 -1.60 17.50 5.78
C GLY A 112 -1.05 18.03 4.46
N GLY A 113 -0.38 17.18 3.65
CA GLY A 113 0.15 17.54 2.33
C GLY A 113 -0.70 17.04 1.15
N ILE A 114 -1.72 16.21 1.39
CA ILE A 114 -2.56 15.61 0.36
C ILE A 114 -3.93 16.30 0.36
N GLY A 115 -4.32 16.88 -0.77
CA GLY A 115 -5.61 17.54 -0.88
C GLY A 115 -5.69 18.50 -2.05
N THR A 116 -6.72 19.31 -2.04
CA THR A 116 -7.04 20.28 -3.08
C THR A 116 -6.49 21.66 -2.73
N PRO A 117 -6.32 22.56 -3.72
CA PRO A 117 -5.77 23.91 -3.51
C PRO A 117 -6.54 24.79 -2.51
N ASP A 118 -7.80 24.48 -2.22
CA ASP A 118 -8.59 25.12 -1.17
C ASP A 118 -8.16 24.74 0.26
N GLY A 119 -7.15 23.86 0.38
CA GLY A 119 -6.55 23.42 1.64
C GLY A 119 -7.27 22.27 2.33
N ARG A 120 -8.34 21.71 1.73
CA ARG A 120 -9.02 20.55 2.30
C ARG A 120 -8.22 19.27 2.06
N PRO A 121 -7.86 18.50 3.12
CA PRO A 121 -7.23 17.20 2.96
C PRO A 121 -8.12 16.20 2.20
N ALA A 122 -7.53 15.43 1.28
CA ALA A 122 -8.18 14.34 0.57
C ALA A 122 -7.73 12.97 1.12
N ILE A 123 -8.68 12.08 1.36
CA ILE A 123 -8.42 10.75 1.93
C ILE A 123 -8.00 9.78 0.82
N PRO A 124 -6.75 9.26 0.80
CA PRO A 124 -6.25 8.38 -0.28
C PRO A 124 -6.58 6.91 -0.04
N ASN A 125 -7.80 6.58 0.44
CA ASN A 125 -8.14 5.26 0.96
C ASN A 125 -7.20 4.86 2.11
N ASN A 126 -6.95 3.54 2.29
CA ASN A 126 -6.02 3.03 3.30
C ASN A 126 -4.69 2.55 2.69
N ILE A 127 -4.20 3.25 1.67
CA ILE A 127 -3.01 2.82 0.91
C ILE A 127 -1.72 3.23 1.63
N ILE A 128 -1.73 4.39 2.28
CA ILE A 128 -0.50 5.01 2.78
C ILE A 128 -0.06 4.41 4.12
N ALA A 129 -0.93 4.34 5.13
CA ALA A 129 -0.53 3.78 6.41
C ALA A 129 -0.69 2.26 6.45
N ASP A 130 -1.87 1.69 6.16
CA ASP A 130 -2.09 0.25 6.30
C ASP A 130 -1.19 -0.57 5.36
N TYR A 131 -1.13 -0.21 4.07
CA TYR A 131 -0.34 -0.96 3.08
C TYR A 131 1.11 -0.52 3.03
N ALA A 132 1.40 0.75 2.76
CA ALA A 132 2.79 1.19 2.58
C ALA A 132 3.53 1.34 3.91
N GLY A 133 3.05 2.19 4.83
CA GLY A 133 3.68 2.46 6.12
C GLY A 133 3.68 1.28 7.09
N GLY A 134 2.69 0.38 6.97
CA GLY A 134 2.56 -0.83 7.77
C GLY A 134 3.02 -2.08 7.05
N GLY A 135 2.20 -2.57 6.10
CA GLY A 135 2.42 -3.89 5.49
C GLY A 135 3.75 -4.03 4.76
N LEU A 136 4.11 -3.06 3.91
CA LEU A 136 5.39 -3.10 3.18
C LEU A 136 6.58 -2.84 4.12
N HIS A 137 6.48 -1.91 5.09
CA HIS A 137 7.54 -1.70 6.08
C HIS A 137 7.75 -2.93 6.96
N ALA A 138 6.67 -3.63 7.36
CA ALA A 138 6.79 -4.91 8.07
C ALA A 138 7.52 -5.96 7.23
N ALA A 139 7.19 -6.08 5.94
CA ALA A 139 7.89 -6.99 5.05
C ALA A 139 9.38 -6.65 4.92
N VAL A 140 9.73 -5.37 4.75
CA VAL A 140 11.13 -4.91 4.67
C VAL A 140 11.86 -5.16 5.99
N GLY A 141 11.25 -4.79 7.14
CA GLY A 141 11.84 -5.00 8.46
C GLY A 141 12.09 -6.48 8.77
N VAL A 142 11.09 -7.34 8.47
CA VAL A 142 11.22 -8.79 8.64
C VAL A 142 12.31 -9.38 7.74
N MET A 143 12.37 -8.99 6.45
CA MET A 143 13.43 -9.44 5.54
C MET A 143 14.81 -8.97 6.00
N GLY A 144 14.94 -7.72 6.48
CA GLY A 144 16.18 -7.20 7.06
C GLY A 144 16.61 -7.98 8.30
N ALA A 145 15.68 -8.31 9.20
CA ALA A 145 15.95 -9.12 10.38
C ALA A 145 16.35 -10.57 10.04
N LEU A 146 15.70 -11.18 9.05
CA LEU A 146 16.06 -12.52 8.54
C LEU A 146 17.45 -12.51 7.91
N LEU A 147 17.80 -11.47 7.17
CA LEU A 147 19.15 -11.34 6.58
C LEU A 147 20.22 -11.16 7.67
N ALA A 148 19.97 -10.30 8.66
CA ALA A 148 20.87 -10.11 9.81
C ALA A 148 21.07 -11.42 10.59
N ARG A 149 20.01 -12.22 10.78
CA ARG A 149 20.04 -13.53 11.43
C ARG A 149 21.03 -14.51 10.78
N ASN A 150 21.26 -14.41 9.47
CA ASN A 150 22.26 -15.26 8.78
C ASN A 150 23.69 -15.00 9.26
N THR A 151 23.97 -13.80 9.77
CA THR A 151 25.28 -13.40 10.29
C THR A 151 25.35 -13.54 11.81
N THR A 152 24.29 -13.10 12.53
CA THR A 152 24.28 -13.10 13.99
C THR A 152 23.91 -14.45 14.60
N GLY A 153 23.21 -15.28 13.86
CA GLY A 153 22.62 -16.54 14.37
C GLY A 153 21.30 -16.34 15.12
N GLU A 154 20.94 -15.11 15.47
CA GLU A 154 19.79 -14.77 16.32
C GLU A 154 18.73 -13.97 15.58
N GLY A 155 17.46 -14.22 15.93
CA GLY A 155 16.34 -13.36 15.55
C GLY A 155 16.29 -12.09 16.39
N GLN A 156 15.31 -11.23 16.11
CA GLN A 156 15.16 -9.97 16.84
C GLN A 156 13.72 -9.48 16.82
N TRP A 157 13.42 -8.53 17.67
CA TRP A 157 12.16 -7.82 17.64
C TRP A 157 12.19 -6.72 16.57
N VAL A 158 11.12 -6.66 15.76
CA VAL A 158 10.87 -5.64 14.74
C VAL A 158 9.58 -4.92 15.14
N ASP A 159 9.69 -3.72 15.64
CA ASP A 159 8.55 -2.85 15.96
C ASP A 159 8.22 -1.97 14.75
N ILE A 160 7.02 -2.13 14.21
CA ILE A 160 6.51 -1.37 13.06
C ILE A 160 5.31 -0.54 13.52
N ALA A 161 5.52 0.78 13.56
CA ALA A 161 4.43 1.74 13.70
C ALA A 161 4.00 2.24 12.32
N MET A 162 2.70 2.17 12.01
CA MET A 162 2.19 2.68 10.73
C MET A 162 2.45 4.19 10.58
N SER A 163 2.34 4.96 11.67
CA SER A 163 2.67 6.39 11.69
C SER A 163 4.14 6.68 11.37
N ASP A 164 5.07 5.84 11.83
CA ASP A 164 6.50 6.02 11.59
C ASP A 164 6.83 5.72 10.13
N GLY A 165 6.23 4.64 9.58
CA GLY A 165 6.36 4.33 8.16
C GLY A 165 5.82 5.45 7.27
N VAL A 166 4.73 6.12 7.67
CA VAL A 166 4.23 7.33 6.99
C VAL A 166 5.26 8.46 7.07
N GLY A 167 5.78 8.76 8.27
CA GLY A 167 6.81 9.79 8.45
C GLY A 167 8.07 9.51 7.64
N TYR A 168 8.50 8.25 7.57
CA TYR A 168 9.66 7.85 6.77
C TYR A 168 9.47 8.14 5.26
N MET A 169 8.26 7.92 4.72
CA MET A 169 7.96 8.24 3.32
C MET A 169 7.98 9.75 3.02
N LEU A 170 7.89 10.61 4.03
CA LEU A 170 7.99 12.07 3.88
C LEU A 170 9.44 12.59 3.93
N ALA A 171 10.46 11.73 3.83
CA ALA A 171 11.87 12.10 4.02
C ALA A 171 12.32 13.31 3.19
N ALA A 172 11.90 13.42 1.92
CA ALA A 172 12.23 14.56 1.08
C ALA A 172 11.60 15.87 1.57
N MET A 173 10.30 15.81 1.91
CA MET A 173 9.56 16.98 2.43
C MET A 173 10.10 17.43 3.80
N LEU A 174 10.45 16.47 4.66
CA LEU A 174 11.08 16.77 5.94
C LEU A 174 12.46 17.39 5.78
N SER A 175 13.25 16.95 4.79
CA SER A 175 14.55 17.55 4.47
C SER A 175 14.39 19.00 4.01
N GLU A 176 13.41 19.29 3.20
CA GLU A 176 13.09 20.65 2.75
C GLU A 176 12.61 21.53 3.92
N TYR A 177 11.73 21.01 4.75
CA TYR A 177 11.28 21.69 5.97
C TYR A 177 12.44 22.00 6.92
N PHE A 178 13.32 21.05 7.20
CA PHE A 178 14.45 21.25 8.10
C PHE A 178 15.50 22.20 7.54
N SER A 179 15.68 22.24 6.22
CA SER A 179 16.69 23.10 5.59
C SER A 179 16.19 24.51 5.27
N GLN A 180 14.91 24.68 4.96
CA GLN A 180 14.37 25.92 4.41
C GLN A 180 13.12 26.42 5.16
N GLY A 181 12.56 25.65 6.09
CA GLY A 181 11.34 26.00 6.81
C GLY A 181 10.05 25.88 5.96
N VAL A 182 10.12 25.27 4.78
CA VAL A 182 8.96 25.12 3.88
C VAL A 182 7.98 24.09 4.47
N VAL A 183 6.77 24.55 4.76
CA VAL A 183 5.69 23.68 5.25
C VAL A 183 4.83 23.22 4.06
N PRO A 184 4.78 21.90 3.79
CA PRO A 184 3.94 21.36 2.73
C PRO A 184 2.46 21.75 2.92
N LYS A 185 1.80 22.17 1.82
CA LYS A 185 0.37 22.47 1.81
C LYS A 185 -0.32 21.70 0.68
N PRO A 186 -1.56 21.26 0.87
CA PRO A 186 -2.33 20.60 -0.19
C PRO A 186 -2.43 21.48 -1.44
N GLY A 187 -2.15 20.90 -2.60
CA GLY A 187 -2.28 21.59 -3.89
C GLY A 187 -1.36 22.81 -4.12
N ALA A 188 -0.40 23.06 -3.21
CA ALA A 188 0.44 24.28 -3.27
C ALA A 188 1.93 23.97 -3.48
N MET A 189 2.29 22.74 -3.79
CA MET A 189 3.65 22.33 -4.12
C MET A 189 3.71 21.78 -5.55
N VAL A 190 4.89 21.82 -6.17
CA VAL A 190 5.08 21.30 -7.54
C VAL A 190 4.50 19.91 -7.71
N LEU A 191 4.85 18.98 -6.82
CA LEU A 191 4.46 17.58 -6.94
C LEU A 191 3.06 17.24 -6.38
N ASN A 192 2.26 18.25 -6.04
CA ASN A 192 0.88 18.03 -5.61
C ASN A 192 -0.14 18.97 -6.28
N GLY A 193 0.21 19.53 -7.46
CA GLY A 193 -0.75 20.21 -8.31
C GLY A 193 -0.61 21.74 -8.39
N ALA A 194 0.40 22.36 -7.80
CA ALA A 194 0.65 23.79 -7.96
C ALA A 194 1.13 24.14 -9.37
N ALA A 195 1.96 23.28 -9.97
CA ALA A 195 2.55 23.50 -11.27
C ALA A 195 1.65 23.03 -12.42
N PRO A 196 1.56 23.76 -13.55
CA PRO A 196 0.77 23.35 -14.70
C PRO A 196 1.29 22.07 -15.36
N TYR A 197 2.57 21.81 -15.29
CA TYR A 197 3.23 20.65 -15.87
C TYR A 197 3.20 19.39 -14.95
N TYR A 198 2.73 19.53 -13.72
CA TYR A 198 2.54 18.40 -12.80
C TYR A 198 1.16 18.48 -12.16
N ASN A 199 0.14 18.07 -12.91
CA ASN A 199 -1.25 18.25 -12.54
C ASN A 199 -2.18 17.22 -13.21
N VAL A 200 -3.45 17.27 -12.86
CA VAL A 200 -4.52 16.45 -13.47
C VAL A 200 -5.53 17.36 -14.17
N TYR A 201 -5.88 17.04 -15.41
CA TYR A 201 -6.77 17.83 -16.23
C TYR A 201 -8.01 17.04 -16.63
N LYS A 202 -9.19 17.66 -16.46
CA LYS A 202 -10.47 17.05 -16.79
C LYS A 202 -10.73 17.16 -18.30
N CYS A 203 -11.03 16.03 -18.93
CA CYS A 203 -11.40 15.93 -20.32
C CYS A 203 -12.90 16.12 -20.52
N LYS A 204 -13.32 16.28 -21.78
CA LYS A 204 -14.71 16.50 -22.18
C LYS A 204 -15.67 15.41 -21.70
N ASP A 205 -15.23 14.15 -21.72
CA ASP A 205 -15.98 12.97 -21.24
C ASP A 205 -16.05 12.86 -19.71
N GLY A 206 -15.50 13.83 -18.99
CA GLY A 206 -15.46 13.85 -17.52
C GLY A 206 -14.37 13.02 -16.88
N LYS A 207 -13.57 12.27 -17.67
CA LYS A 207 -12.37 11.56 -17.24
C LYS A 207 -11.18 12.50 -17.13
N TYR A 208 -10.05 11.99 -16.63
CA TYR A 208 -8.87 12.82 -16.38
C TYR A 208 -7.63 12.27 -17.08
N LEU A 209 -6.74 13.18 -17.45
CA LEU A 209 -5.33 12.93 -17.75
C LEU A 209 -4.46 13.51 -16.65
N SER A 210 -3.32 12.87 -16.38
CA SER A 210 -2.25 13.42 -15.56
C SER A 210 -1.09 13.84 -16.44
N LEU A 211 -0.50 14.98 -16.12
CA LEU A 211 0.74 15.47 -16.69
C LEU A 211 1.86 15.35 -15.67
N GLY A 212 3.05 14.95 -16.12
CA GLY A 212 4.28 14.90 -15.35
C GLY A 212 5.45 15.49 -16.14
N CYS A 213 5.22 16.56 -16.90
CA CYS A 213 6.20 17.17 -17.82
C CYS A 213 7.17 18.11 -17.07
N ILE A 214 7.89 17.58 -16.08
CA ILE A 214 8.83 18.33 -15.23
C ILE A 214 10.03 18.82 -16.03
N GLU A 215 10.59 17.94 -16.88
CA GLU A 215 11.74 18.27 -17.71
C GLU A 215 11.36 19.26 -18.81
N PRO A 216 12.23 20.26 -19.13
CA PRO A 216 11.90 21.29 -20.12
C PRO A 216 11.54 20.76 -21.50
N TRP A 217 12.13 19.65 -21.93
CA TRP A 217 11.82 19.06 -23.23
C TRP A 217 10.43 18.39 -23.24
N PHE A 218 10.00 17.72 -22.15
CA PHE A 218 8.64 17.18 -22.05
C PHE A 218 7.58 18.29 -22.09
N TRP A 219 7.84 19.42 -21.41
CA TRP A 219 6.97 20.57 -21.44
C TRP A 219 6.92 21.22 -22.83
N THR A 220 8.08 21.35 -23.49
CA THR A 220 8.18 21.87 -24.85
C THR A 220 7.41 21.01 -25.85
N ASP A 221 7.54 19.68 -25.74
CA ASP A 221 6.81 18.74 -26.61
C ASP A 221 5.31 18.81 -26.36
N LEU A 222 4.87 18.87 -25.11
CA LEU A 222 3.46 19.08 -24.76
C LEU A 222 2.92 20.37 -25.35
N CYS A 223 3.58 21.51 -25.10
CA CYS A 223 3.14 22.80 -25.62
C CYS A 223 3.11 22.84 -27.15
N THR A 224 4.05 22.16 -27.80
CA THR A 224 4.08 22.03 -29.26
C THR A 224 2.91 21.17 -29.77
N ALA A 225 2.62 20.05 -29.11
CA ALA A 225 1.50 19.19 -29.46
C ALA A 225 0.14 19.87 -29.27
N LEU A 226 0.04 20.75 -28.30
CA LEU A 226 -1.18 21.55 -28.03
C LEU A 226 -1.30 22.79 -28.92
N ASP A 227 -0.31 23.07 -29.79
CA ASP A 227 -0.17 24.34 -30.56
C ASP A 227 -0.14 25.58 -29.63
N ARG A 228 0.53 25.44 -28.47
CA ARG A 228 0.65 26.46 -27.41
C ARG A 228 2.11 26.72 -27.05
N LYS A 229 2.94 26.95 -28.07
CA LYS A 229 4.36 27.29 -27.88
C LYS A 229 4.60 28.56 -27.06
N ASP A 230 3.60 29.41 -26.97
CA ASP A 230 3.59 30.60 -26.11
C ASP A 230 3.70 30.27 -24.62
N LEU A 231 3.32 29.05 -24.20
CA LEU A 231 3.41 28.63 -22.80
C LEU A 231 4.78 28.03 -22.40
N ILE A 232 5.69 27.82 -23.36
CA ILE A 232 6.99 27.18 -23.09
C ILE A 232 7.80 27.94 -22.03
N GLU A 233 7.84 29.27 -22.14
CA GLU A 233 8.60 30.14 -21.24
C GLU A 233 7.95 30.25 -19.84
N ASP A 234 6.69 29.89 -19.70
CA ASP A 234 5.95 29.94 -18.44
C ASP A 234 6.18 28.73 -17.53
N GLN A 235 6.92 27.70 -17.98
CA GLN A 235 7.11 26.46 -17.21
C GLN A 235 7.53 26.73 -15.75
N PHE A 236 8.54 27.55 -15.54
CA PHE A 236 9.09 27.83 -14.22
C PHE A 236 8.73 29.24 -13.70
N ASN A 237 7.79 29.92 -14.34
CA ASN A 237 7.27 31.19 -13.89
C ASN A 237 6.04 31.00 -13.01
N GLU A 238 6.28 30.89 -11.70
CA GLU A 238 5.23 30.57 -10.70
C GLU A 238 4.09 31.61 -10.70
N ASP A 239 4.37 32.89 -11.00
CA ASP A 239 3.36 33.93 -11.08
C ASP A 239 2.34 33.69 -12.20
N ASN A 240 2.74 32.98 -13.24
CA ASN A 240 1.88 32.61 -14.38
C ASN A 240 1.16 31.28 -14.25
N TRP A 241 1.54 30.40 -13.30
CA TRP A 241 0.96 29.08 -13.18
C TRP A 241 -0.57 29.06 -13.06
N PRO A 242 -1.22 29.92 -12.25
CA PRO A 242 -2.70 29.92 -12.19
C PRO A 242 -3.36 30.19 -13.55
N ARG A 243 -2.80 31.09 -14.34
CA ARG A 243 -3.27 31.38 -15.70
C ARG A 243 -3.06 30.18 -16.63
N VAL A 244 -1.86 29.62 -16.64
CA VAL A 244 -1.51 28.47 -17.49
C VAL A 244 -2.38 27.25 -17.15
N ILE A 245 -2.62 26.97 -15.87
CA ILE A 245 -3.53 25.91 -15.43
C ILE A 245 -4.92 26.14 -15.98
N ALA A 246 -5.48 27.34 -15.82
CA ALA A 246 -6.82 27.65 -16.33
C ALA A 246 -6.94 27.52 -17.86
N GLU A 247 -5.88 27.88 -18.60
CA GLU A 247 -5.83 27.70 -20.05
C GLU A 247 -5.76 26.21 -20.45
N LEU A 248 -4.94 25.41 -19.75
CA LEU A 248 -4.85 23.97 -19.99
C LEU A 248 -6.17 23.26 -19.62
N GLU A 249 -6.85 23.65 -18.57
CA GLU A 249 -8.19 23.14 -18.23
C GLU A 249 -9.17 23.36 -19.39
N GLN A 250 -9.17 24.55 -20.00
CA GLN A 250 -10.02 24.84 -21.15
C GLN A 250 -9.63 24.01 -22.39
N ILE A 251 -8.34 23.80 -22.63
CA ILE A 251 -7.84 22.99 -23.74
C ILE A 251 -8.26 21.53 -23.55
N PHE A 252 -7.96 20.93 -22.40
CA PHE A 252 -8.27 19.53 -22.15
C PHE A 252 -9.77 19.24 -22.12
N ALA A 253 -10.61 20.21 -21.79
CA ALA A 253 -12.06 20.08 -21.83
C ALA A 253 -12.64 19.97 -23.27
N GLN A 254 -11.83 20.17 -24.34
CA GLN A 254 -12.33 20.16 -25.73
C GLN A 254 -12.48 18.78 -26.36
N LYS A 255 -11.72 17.77 -25.88
CA LYS A 255 -11.73 16.41 -26.43
C LYS A 255 -11.89 15.38 -25.32
N ASP A 256 -12.31 14.18 -25.70
CA ASP A 256 -12.39 13.05 -24.79
C ASP A 256 -10.99 12.54 -24.42
N ARG A 257 -10.87 11.84 -23.27
CA ARG A 257 -9.58 11.38 -22.74
C ARG A 257 -8.81 10.51 -23.73
N GLU A 258 -9.50 9.62 -24.46
CA GLU A 258 -8.85 8.75 -25.44
C GLU A 258 -8.35 9.51 -26.66
N GLU A 259 -9.05 10.55 -27.11
CA GLU A 259 -8.60 11.40 -28.21
C GLU A 259 -7.31 12.15 -27.83
N TRP A 260 -7.27 12.72 -26.61
CA TRP A 260 -6.07 13.36 -26.08
C TRP A 260 -4.92 12.38 -25.92
N TRP A 261 -5.19 11.19 -25.36
CA TRP A 261 -4.17 10.17 -25.17
C TRP A 261 -3.53 9.79 -26.52
N THR A 262 -4.34 9.42 -27.51
CA THR A 262 -3.85 9.02 -28.84
C THR A 262 -3.01 10.13 -29.52
N MET A 263 -3.39 11.38 -29.33
CA MET A 263 -2.65 12.52 -29.87
C MET A 263 -1.31 12.72 -29.15
N LEU A 264 -1.32 12.69 -27.83
CA LEU A 264 -0.15 13.05 -27.01
C LEU A 264 0.88 11.92 -26.89
N GLU A 265 0.46 10.64 -26.87
CA GLU A 265 1.40 9.50 -26.81
C GLU A 265 2.31 9.41 -28.03
N SER A 266 1.89 9.99 -29.18
CA SER A 266 2.63 10.00 -30.43
C SER A 266 3.32 11.32 -30.75
N ALA A 267 3.19 12.32 -29.87
CA ALA A 267 3.62 13.69 -30.16
C ALA A 267 5.07 14.03 -29.74
N GLY A 268 5.87 13.03 -29.37
CA GLY A 268 7.21 13.17 -28.83
C GLY A 268 7.31 12.66 -27.37
N ASP A 269 8.24 13.19 -26.60
CA ASP A 269 8.43 12.79 -25.21
C ASP A 269 7.48 13.58 -24.29
N VAL A 270 6.18 13.31 -24.37
CA VAL A 270 5.17 13.94 -23.51
C VAL A 270 4.88 13.01 -22.31
N ALA A 271 5.23 13.45 -21.09
CA ALA A 271 4.94 12.71 -19.87
C ALA A 271 3.45 12.87 -19.50
N VAL A 272 2.60 12.08 -20.12
CA VAL A 272 1.14 12.05 -19.93
C VAL A 272 0.66 10.64 -19.60
N ALA A 273 -0.40 10.53 -18.78
CA ALA A 273 -1.06 9.24 -18.54
C ALA A 273 -2.57 9.41 -18.32
N LYS A 274 -3.31 8.34 -18.66
CA LYS A 274 -4.74 8.24 -18.35
C LYS A 274 -4.93 7.98 -16.85
N VAL A 275 -5.76 8.76 -16.18
CA VAL A 275 -6.17 8.46 -14.80
C VAL A 275 -7.24 7.38 -14.86
N TYR A 276 -6.87 6.18 -14.46
CA TYR A 276 -7.72 5.00 -14.52
C TYR A 276 -8.58 4.80 -13.28
N SER A 277 -9.81 4.36 -13.48
CA SER A 277 -10.56 3.61 -12.48
C SER A 277 -10.03 2.16 -12.38
N ILE A 278 -10.45 1.42 -11.35
CA ILE A 278 -9.96 0.03 -11.14
C ILE A 278 -10.36 -0.89 -12.29
N ASP A 279 -11.57 -0.75 -12.83
CA ASP A 279 -12.06 -1.51 -13.99
C ASP A 279 -11.29 -1.18 -15.27
N GLU A 280 -10.84 0.05 -15.46
CA GLU A 280 -9.97 0.43 -16.58
C GLU A 280 -8.53 -0.12 -16.39
N MET A 281 -8.01 -0.05 -15.16
CA MET A 281 -6.66 -0.55 -14.84
C MET A 281 -6.50 -2.04 -15.15
N VAL A 282 -7.50 -2.86 -14.92
CA VAL A 282 -7.41 -4.31 -15.15
C VAL A 282 -7.45 -4.69 -16.62
N GLU A 283 -7.92 -3.80 -17.50
CA GLU A 283 -7.95 -4.00 -18.97
C GLU A 283 -6.80 -3.29 -19.69
N ASP A 284 -5.95 -2.57 -18.97
CA ASP A 284 -4.82 -1.84 -19.55
C ASP A 284 -3.75 -2.81 -20.10
N PRO A 285 -3.27 -2.61 -21.35
CA PRO A 285 -2.30 -3.52 -21.98
C PRO A 285 -0.98 -3.67 -21.22
N GLN A 286 -0.47 -2.59 -20.60
CA GLN A 286 0.76 -2.64 -19.81
C GLN A 286 0.56 -3.45 -18.51
N ASN A 287 -0.57 -3.27 -17.83
CA ASN A 287 -0.90 -4.02 -16.63
C ASN A 287 -1.11 -5.51 -16.93
N ILE A 288 -1.75 -5.84 -18.05
CA ILE A 288 -1.91 -7.22 -18.53
C ILE A 288 -0.54 -7.82 -18.87
N HIS A 289 0.27 -7.14 -19.70
CA HIS A 289 1.62 -7.59 -20.06
C HIS A 289 2.50 -7.81 -18.82
N ARG A 290 2.42 -6.92 -17.84
CA ARG A 290 3.14 -7.02 -16.57
C ARG A 290 2.55 -8.05 -15.62
N GLN A 291 1.49 -8.76 -16.01
CA GLN A 291 0.80 -9.74 -15.17
C GLN A 291 0.39 -9.15 -13.81
N MET A 292 -0.10 -7.91 -13.83
CA MET A 292 -0.66 -7.29 -12.63
C MET A 292 -2.10 -7.73 -12.37
N VAL A 293 -2.72 -8.40 -13.35
CA VAL A 293 -3.98 -9.12 -13.22
C VAL A 293 -3.74 -10.57 -13.64
N ILE A 294 -4.01 -11.51 -12.75
CA ILE A 294 -3.75 -12.94 -12.98
C ILE A 294 -4.94 -13.80 -12.57
N ASP A 295 -5.21 -14.85 -13.33
CA ASP A 295 -6.13 -15.91 -12.95
C ASP A 295 -5.38 -16.89 -12.05
N VAL A 296 -5.93 -17.15 -10.86
CA VAL A 296 -5.23 -17.89 -9.79
C VAL A 296 -5.92 -19.20 -9.40
N GLY A 297 -7.02 -19.52 -10.05
CA GLY A 297 -7.81 -20.74 -9.82
C GLY A 297 -9.30 -20.51 -9.98
N GLU A 298 -10.08 -21.40 -9.42
CA GLU A 298 -11.55 -21.36 -9.49
C GLU A 298 -12.19 -21.55 -8.12
N VAL A 299 -13.35 -20.96 -7.93
CA VAL A 299 -14.22 -21.19 -6.77
C VAL A 299 -15.68 -21.22 -7.22
N ASN A 300 -16.41 -22.28 -6.87
CA ASN A 300 -17.82 -22.47 -7.26
C ASN A 300 -18.07 -22.33 -8.78
N GLY A 301 -17.11 -22.73 -9.63
CA GLY A 301 -17.18 -22.58 -11.09
C GLY A 301 -16.90 -21.18 -11.63
N GLU A 302 -16.44 -20.27 -10.78
CA GLU A 302 -16.06 -18.91 -11.15
C GLU A 302 -14.53 -18.77 -11.13
N THR A 303 -13.94 -18.24 -12.21
CA THR A 303 -12.51 -17.92 -12.27
C THR A 303 -12.15 -16.82 -11.26
N VAL A 304 -11.16 -17.09 -10.44
CA VAL A 304 -10.66 -16.15 -9.43
C VAL A 304 -9.54 -15.31 -10.03
N ARG A 305 -9.81 -14.02 -10.23
CA ARG A 305 -8.80 -13.02 -10.59
C ARG A 305 -8.26 -12.31 -9.37
N GLN A 306 -6.95 -12.10 -9.35
CA GLN A 306 -6.28 -11.35 -8.29
C GLN A 306 -5.19 -10.45 -8.87
N VAL A 307 -4.74 -9.46 -8.05
CA VAL A 307 -3.54 -8.70 -8.36
C VAL A 307 -2.32 -9.62 -8.41
N GLY A 308 -1.45 -9.42 -9.40
CA GLY A 308 -0.20 -10.16 -9.56
C GLY A 308 0.85 -9.83 -8.48
N PHE A 309 2.11 -10.03 -8.83
CA PHE A 309 3.24 -9.74 -7.94
C PHE A 309 3.92 -8.45 -8.39
N GLY A 310 4.06 -7.47 -7.50
CA GLY A 310 4.75 -6.21 -7.79
C GLY A 310 6.23 -6.45 -8.14
N PRO A 311 7.06 -6.98 -7.23
CA PRO A 311 8.44 -7.37 -7.54
C PRO A 311 8.49 -8.56 -8.52
N LYS A 312 9.25 -8.41 -9.60
CA LYS A 312 9.48 -9.45 -10.63
C LYS A 312 10.87 -10.05 -10.42
N LEU A 313 10.97 -11.08 -9.60
CA LEU A 313 12.24 -11.76 -9.31
C LEU A 313 12.56 -12.76 -10.43
N SER A 314 13.72 -12.62 -11.07
CA SER A 314 14.07 -13.43 -12.26
C SER A 314 14.38 -14.89 -11.92
N ALA A 315 14.95 -15.17 -10.76
CA ALA A 315 15.33 -16.51 -10.35
C ALA A 315 14.29 -17.18 -9.43
N THR A 316 13.54 -16.39 -8.64
CA THR A 316 12.56 -16.88 -7.66
C THR A 316 11.26 -16.12 -7.80
N PRO A 317 10.55 -16.26 -8.93
CA PRO A 317 9.32 -15.52 -9.17
C PRO A 317 8.25 -15.87 -8.14
N GLY A 318 7.44 -14.89 -7.78
CA GLY A 318 6.27 -15.11 -6.92
C GLY A 318 5.27 -16.07 -7.56
N SER A 319 4.63 -16.93 -6.76
CA SER A 319 3.63 -17.90 -7.22
C SER A 319 2.43 -17.97 -6.28
N VAL A 320 1.26 -18.25 -6.84
CA VAL A 320 0.05 -18.55 -6.07
C VAL A 320 -0.07 -20.06 -5.97
N ARG A 321 0.12 -20.60 -4.76
CA ARG A 321 0.04 -22.04 -4.46
C ARG A 321 -1.35 -22.45 -3.94
N SER A 322 -2.06 -21.51 -3.31
CA SER A 322 -3.41 -21.72 -2.80
C SER A 322 -4.17 -20.41 -2.74
N LEU A 323 -5.48 -20.48 -2.91
CA LEU A 323 -6.39 -19.36 -2.67
C LEU A 323 -6.48 -19.05 -1.17
N GLY A 324 -7.00 -17.87 -0.85
CA GLY A 324 -7.21 -17.49 0.54
C GLY A 324 -8.17 -18.46 1.25
N PRO A 325 -7.83 -18.96 2.46
CA PRO A 325 -8.65 -19.89 3.19
C PRO A 325 -9.81 -19.22 3.91
N ILE A 326 -10.88 -19.97 4.15
CA ILE A 326 -11.87 -19.59 5.15
C ILE A 326 -11.30 -19.75 6.57
N VAL A 327 -11.93 -19.11 7.53
CA VAL A 327 -11.49 -19.15 8.94
C VAL A 327 -11.49 -20.59 9.46
N GLY A 328 -10.34 -21.05 9.95
CA GLY A 328 -10.15 -22.38 10.55
C GLY A 328 -10.08 -23.54 9.57
N GLN A 329 -10.03 -23.30 8.28
CA GLN A 329 -10.04 -24.34 7.24
C GLN A 329 -9.03 -25.44 7.47
N HIS A 330 -7.86 -25.12 7.99
CA HIS A 330 -6.74 -26.06 8.16
C HIS A 330 -6.49 -26.46 9.62
N THR A 331 -7.46 -26.17 10.53
CA THR A 331 -7.25 -26.41 11.96
C THR A 331 -6.89 -27.85 12.26
N LYS A 332 -7.65 -28.81 11.73
CA LYS A 332 -7.40 -30.27 11.97
C LYS A 332 -6.07 -30.73 11.38
N GLU A 333 -5.73 -30.26 10.18
CA GLU A 333 -4.50 -30.59 9.48
C GLU A 333 -3.28 -30.09 10.27
N ILE A 334 -3.28 -28.80 10.65
CA ILE A 334 -2.18 -28.20 11.41
C ILE A 334 -2.02 -28.85 12.80
N LEU A 335 -3.13 -29.15 13.49
CA LEU A 335 -3.08 -29.86 14.77
C LEU A 335 -2.49 -31.24 14.61
N GLY A 336 -2.90 -32.02 13.60
CA GLY A 336 -2.34 -33.35 13.32
C GLY A 336 -0.84 -33.33 13.03
N GLU A 337 -0.33 -32.32 12.28
CA GLU A 337 1.11 -32.15 11.97
C GLU A 337 1.96 -31.98 13.24
N ILE A 338 1.42 -31.34 14.26
CA ILE A 338 2.12 -31.07 15.51
C ILE A 338 1.76 -32.06 16.63
N GLY A 339 1.03 -33.16 16.30
CA GLY A 339 0.73 -34.25 17.22
C GLY A 339 -0.39 -33.98 18.22
N TYR A 340 -1.44 -33.28 17.78
CA TYR A 340 -2.71 -33.09 18.51
C TYR A 340 -3.89 -33.75 17.83
#